data_ede69b6bd6306dca13fb5d8a45ac630a
#
_entry.id   ede69b6bd6306dca13fb5d8a45ac630a
#
_cell.length_a   1.000
_cell.length_b   1.000
_cell.length_c   1.000
_cell.angle_alpha   90.00
_cell.angle_beta   90.00
_cell.angle_gamma   90.00
#
_symmetry.space_group_name_H-M   'P 1'
#
loop_
_entity.id
_entity.type
_entity.pdbx_description
1 polymer ?
#
loop_
_entity_poly.entity_id
_entity_poly.type
_entity_poly.pdbx_seq_one_letter_code
_entity_poly.pdbx_strand_id
1 'polypeptide(L)'
;SPAMQNLYRLIARAMNVAAPVLVLGEPGTGKSLIADSLHNFSTRAEQPLVTLHPEMAASQSAITDAIQRAGAGTLILDGVSDLSPTAQLRVLHTLGEPSDHSARLISIAGPNILADVQNGNFRNDLFFRISSLQLTVPALRERVGDISVLIQHFIKTTDSDIEFQCSAAGLS
;
A
#
# COMPACT_ATOMS: atom_id res chain seq x y z
N SER A 1 14.30 -14.49 1.23
CA SER A 1 13.61 -15.35 2.21
C SER A 1 12.37 -16.00 1.61
N PRO A 2 11.93 -17.17 2.11
CA PRO A 2 10.72 -17.83 1.64
C PRO A 2 9.46 -16.96 1.79
N ALA A 3 9.37 -16.16 2.85
CA ALA A 3 8.27 -15.24 3.07
C ALA A 3 8.18 -14.17 1.96
N MET A 4 9.30 -13.62 1.55
CA MET A 4 9.36 -12.65 0.44
C MET A 4 9.07 -13.29 -0.91
N GLN A 5 9.52 -14.52 -1.15
CA GLN A 5 9.20 -15.25 -2.39
C GLN A 5 7.68 -15.46 -2.53
N ASN A 6 7.01 -15.81 -1.43
CA ASN A 6 5.55 -15.92 -1.43
C ASN A 6 4.88 -14.58 -1.72
N LEU A 7 5.35 -13.51 -1.09
CA LEU A 7 4.86 -12.16 -1.33
C LEU A 7 5.04 -11.75 -2.80
N TYR A 8 6.20 -12.00 -3.41
CA TYR A 8 6.44 -11.68 -4.82
C TYR A 8 5.48 -12.42 -5.76
N ARG A 9 5.15 -13.68 -5.46
CA ARG A 9 4.13 -14.43 -6.23
C ARG A 9 2.75 -13.79 -6.12
N LEU A 10 2.37 -13.35 -4.93
CA LEU A 10 1.10 -12.67 -4.69
C LEU A 10 1.06 -11.31 -5.40
N ILE A 11 2.14 -10.55 -5.36
CA ILE A 11 2.27 -9.29 -6.10
C ILE A 11 2.09 -9.52 -7.60
N ALA A 12 2.78 -10.52 -8.17
CA ALA A 12 2.67 -10.85 -9.58
C ALA A 12 1.24 -11.19 -10.01
N ARG A 13 0.51 -11.91 -9.16
CA ARG A 13 -0.92 -12.23 -9.40
C ARG A 13 -1.81 -11.00 -9.27
N ALA A 14 -1.48 -10.09 -8.36
CA ALA A 14 -2.27 -8.90 -8.08
C ALA A 14 -2.05 -7.76 -9.07
N MET A 15 -0.96 -7.77 -9.84
CA MET A 15 -0.55 -6.61 -10.66
C MET A 15 -1.62 -6.12 -11.64
N ASN A 16 -2.31 -7.02 -12.33
CA ASN A 16 -3.24 -6.67 -13.41
C ASN A 16 -4.71 -6.93 -13.06
N VAL A 17 -5.02 -7.13 -11.79
CA VAL A 17 -6.39 -7.33 -11.32
C VAL A 17 -7.01 -5.97 -10.96
N ALA A 18 -8.23 -5.70 -11.42
CA ALA A 18 -8.96 -4.47 -11.09
C ALA A 18 -9.45 -4.43 -9.63
N ALA A 19 -9.51 -5.58 -8.96
CA ALA A 19 -9.99 -5.70 -7.59
C ALA A 19 -9.14 -4.88 -6.60
N PRO A 20 -9.75 -4.29 -5.55
CA PRO A 20 -9.04 -3.60 -4.49
C PRO A 20 -8.03 -4.49 -3.77
N VAL A 21 -6.85 -3.93 -3.50
CA VAL A 21 -5.76 -4.62 -2.80
C VAL A 21 -5.50 -3.94 -1.46
N LEU A 22 -5.44 -4.71 -0.39
CA LEU A 22 -5.03 -4.26 0.94
C LEU A 22 -3.63 -4.77 1.25
N VAL A 23 -2.69 -3.84 1.45
CA VAL A 23 -1.31 -4.13 1.83
C VAL A 23 -1.17 -3.96 3.34
N LEU A 24 -0.85 -5.04 4.02
CA LEU A 24 -0.73 -5.11 5.48
C LEU A 24 0.73 -5.26 5.90
N GLY A 25 1.08 -4.69 7.03
CA GLY A 25 2.39 -4.89 7.64
C GLY A 25 2.70 -3.84 8.70
N GLU A 26 3.73 -4.13 9.48
CA GLU A 26 4.24 -3.20 10.50
C GLU A 26 4.81 -1.93 9.85
N PRO A 27 4.91 -0.81 10.61
CA PRO A 27 5.59 0.39 10.12
C PRO A 27 7.01 0.08 9.65
N GLY A 28 7.43 0.71 8.55
CA GLY A 28 8.79 0.56 8.03
C GLY A 28 9.08 -0.75 7.29
N THR A 29 8.08 -1.57 6.97
CA THR A 29 8.27 -2.85 6.26
C THR A 29 8.34 -2.72 4.73
N GLY A 30 8.12 -1.53 4.18
CA GLY A 30 8.14 -1.30 2.72
C GLY A 30 6.78 -1.43 2.05
N LYS A 31 5.67 -1.26 2.77
CA LYS A 31 4.31 -1.33 2.21
C LYS A 31 4.08 -0.33 1.08
N SER A 32 4.56 0.90 1.24
CA SER A 32 4.43 1.94 0.21
C SER A 32 5.17 1.56 -1.06
N LEU A 33 6.38 0.99 -0.93
CA LEU A 33 7.15 0.50 -2.07
C LEU A 33 6.41 -0.61 -2.82
N ILE A 34 5.73 -1.50 -2.10
CA ILE A 34 4.91 -2.56 -2.71
C ILE A 34 3.71 -1.96 -3.44
N ALA A 35 3.03 -0.98 -2.84
CA ALA A 35 1.90 -0.30 -3.48
C ALA A 35 2.34 0.42 -4.77
N ASP A 36 3.47 1.13 -4.74
CA ASP A 36 4.06 1.77 -5.92
C ASP A 36 4.43 0.74 -7.00
N SER A 37 5.01 -0.40 -6.59
CA SER A 37 5.38 -1.48 -7.50
C SER A 37 4.15 -2.11 -8.18
N LEU A 38 3.05 -2.28 -7.45
CA LEU A 38 1.77 -2.75 -8.00
C LEU A 38 1.24 -1.84 -9.10
N HIS A 39 1.50 -0.55 -9.03
CA HIS A 39 1.18 0.40 -10.09
C HIS A 39 2.20 0.34 -11.23
N ASN A 40 3.49 0.50 -10.92
CA ASN A 40 4.57 0.70 -11.89
C ASN A 40 4.79 -0.52 -12.80
N PHE A 41 4.48 -1.72 -12.33
CA PHE A 41 4.61 -2.97 -13.10
C PHE A 41 3.27 -3.46 -13.66
N SER A 42 2.19 -2.69 -13.51
CA SER A 42 0.88 -3.03 -14.06
C SER A 42 0.67 -2.44 -15.45
N THR A 43 -0.43 -2.83 -16.07
CA THR A 43 -0.91 -2.21 -17.33
C THR A 43 -1.31 -0.75 -17.15
N ARG A 44 -1.41 -0.25 -15.91
CA ARG A 44 -1.74 1.13 -15.57
C ARG A 44 -0.52 2.01 -15.29
N ALA A 45 0.68 1.52 -15.54
CA ALA A 45 1.94 2.21 -15.20
C ALA A 45 2.06 3.62 -15.79
N GLU A 46 1.51 3.83 -16.99
CA GLU A 46 1.50 5.15 -17.67
C GLU A 46 0.31 6.04 -17.26
N GLN A 47 -0.59 5.52 -16.44
CA GLN A 47 -1.73 6.26 -15.90
C GLN A 47 -1.37 6.95 -14.58
N PRO A 48 -2.15 7.94 -14.12
CA PRO A 48 -1.85 8.65 -12.87
C PRO A 48 -1.81 7.71 -11.65
N LEU A 49 -0.89 8.02 -10.74
CA LEU A 49 -0.80 7.44 -9.41
C LEU A 49 -1.05 8.55 -8.38
N VAL A 50 -2.12 8.44 -7.63
CA VAL A 50 -2.52 9.42 -6.61
C VAL A 50 -2.54 8.76 -5.24
N THR A 51 -1.92 9.40 -4.25
CA THR A 51 -1.94 8.93 -2.86
C THR A 51 -2.79 9.86 -2.00
N LEU A 52 -3.70 9.29 -1.23
CA LEU A 52 -4.54 9.97 -0.26
C LEU A 52 -4.14 9.51 1.16
N HIS A 53 -3.74 10.47 1.99
CA HIS A 53 -3.43 10.24 3.41
C HIS A 53 -4.65 10.57 4.29
N PRO A 54 -4.72 10.06 5.55
CA PRO A 54 -5.89 10.24 6.42
C PRO A 54 -6.27 11.71 6.64
N GLU A 55 -5.31 12.59 6.81
CA GLU A 55 -5.53 14.03 6.97
C GLU A 55 -6.17 14.68 5.75
N MET A 56 -5.92 14.16 4.55
CA MET A 56 -6.52 14.65 3.30
C MET A 56 -7.96 14.17 3.13
N ALA A 57 -8.39 13.14 3.86
CA ALA A 57 -9.75 12.61 3.85
C ALA A 57 -10.70 13.41 4.77
N ALA A 58 -10.29 14.60 5.21
CA ALA A 58 -11.10 15.48 6.06
C ALA A 58 -12.37 16.00 5.38
N SER A 59 -12.37 16.09 4.04
CA SER A 59 -13.54 16.50 3.27
C SER A 59 -13.87 15.51 2.15
N GLN A 60 -15.15 15.42 1.82
CA GLN A 60 -15.57 14.58 0.69
C GLN A 60 -15.08 15.11 -0.65
N SER A 61 -14.98 16.43 -0.80
CA SER A 61 -14.42 17.04 -2.01
C SER A 61 -12.97 16.65 -2.25
N ALA A 62 -12.15 16.57 -1.21
CA ALA A 62 -10.76 16.12 -1.34
C ALA A 62 -10.65 14.66 -1.80
N ILE A 63 -11.53 13.79 -1.30
CA ILE A 63 -11.59 12.38 -1.71
C ILE A 63 -12.04 12.28 -3.17
N THR A 64 -13.11 13.00 -3.54
CA THR A 64 -13.63 13.03 -4.91
C THR A 64 -12.58 13.53 -5.89
N ASP A 65 -11.88 14.61 -5.53
CA ASP A 65 -10.81 15.19 -6.34
C ASP A 65 -9.65 14.20 -6.55
N ALA A 66 -9.24 13.48 -5.49
CA ALA A 66 -8.22 12.45 -5.58
C ALA A 66 -8.63 11.31 -6.55
N ILE A 67 -9.87 10.86 -6.47
CA ILE A 67 -10.43 9.84 -7.37
C ILE A 67 -10.43 10.33 -8.82
N GLN A 68 -10.86 11.56 -9.05
CA GLN A 68 -10.87 12.16 -10.38
C GLN A 68 -9.47 12.32 -10.97
N ARG A 69 -8.50 12.74 -10.16
CA ARG A 69 -7.10 12.86 -10.58
C ARG A 69 -6.47 11.50 -10.89
N ALA A 70 -6.84 10.46 -10.16
CA ALA A 70 -6.38 9.10 -10.43
C ALA A 70 -6.94 8.54 -11.75
N GLY A 71 -8.14 8.96 -12.15
CA GLY A 71 -8.75 8.57 -13.43
C GLY A 71 -8.84 7.06 -13.61
N ALA A 72 -8.21 6.55 -14.67
CA ALA A 72 -8.07 5.11 -14.92
C ALA A 72 -6.78 4.51 -14.34
N GLY A 73 -6.04 5.28 -13.56
CA GLY A 73 -4.77 4.88 -12.94
C GLY A 73 -4.95 4.15 -11.62
N THR A 74 -4.26 4.61 -10.59
CA THR A 74 -4.27 3.99 -9.26
C THR A 74 -4.46 5.05 -8.17
N LEU A 75 -5.35 4.76 -7.23
CA LEU A 75 -5.52 5.51 -5.99
C LEU A 75 -4.97 4.68 -4.83
N ILE A 76 -3.99 5.22 -4.13
CA ILE A 76 -3.44 4.64 -2.90
C ILE A 76 -4.08 5.34 -1.71
N LEU A 77 -4.71 4.59 -0.82
CA LEU A 77 -5.14 5.04 0.50
C LEU A 77 -4.06 4.62 1.51
N ASP A 78 -3.15 5.52 1.82
CA ASP A 78 -2.04 5.23 2.73
C ASP A 78 -2.45 5.50 4.19
N GLY A 79 -2.38 4.47 5.03
CA GLY A 79 -2.71 4.58 6.44
C GLY A 79 -4.22 4.55 6.72
N VAL A 80 -4.98 3.68 6.06
CA VAL A 80 -6.45 3.60 6.26
C VAL A 80 -6.84 3.29 7.70
N SER A 81 -5.98 2.63 8.47
CA SER A 81 -6.21 2.37 9.90
C SER A 81 -6.34 3.66 10.73
N ASP A 82 -5.77 4.76 10.26
CA ASP A 82 -5.76 6.06 10.95
C ASP A 82 -6.94 6.97 10.54
N LEU A 83 -7.82 6.50 9.66
CA LEU A 83 -9.02 7.25 9.29
C LEU A 83 -9.96 7.38 10.48
N SER A 84 -10.44 8.61 10.74
CA SER A 84 -11.51 8.84 11.70
C SER A 84 -12.80 8.13 11.27
N PRO A 85 -13.73 7.83 12.20
CA PRO A 85 -15.00 7.19 11.83
C PRO A 85 -15.77 7.94 10.73
N THR A 86 -15.76 9.26 10.77
CA THR A 86 -16.40 10.11 9.75
C THR A 86 -15.67 10.00 8.40
N ALA A 87 -14.34 9.99 8.42
CA ALA A 87 -13.54 9.85 7.20
C ALA A 87 -13.73 8.46 6.56
N GLN A 88 -13.82 7.40 7.37
CA GLN A 88 -14.14 6.05 6.88
C GLN A 88 -15.46 6.03 6.11
N LEU A 89 -16.49 6.68 6.65
CA LEU A 89 -17.80 6.76 6.01
C LEU A 89 -17.75 7.55 4.70
N ARG A 90 -17.02 8.66 4.67
CA ARG A 90 -16.83 9.47 3.45
C ARG A 90 -16.12 8.66 2.36
N VAL A 91 -15.05 7.95 2.70
CA VAL A 91 -14.32 7.09 1.77
C VAL A 91 -15.25 6.02 1.21
N LEU A 92 -15.97 5.31 2.08
CA LEU A 92 -16.92 4.28 1.67
C LEU A 92 -17.95 4.77 0.66
N HIS A 93 -18.54 5.94 0.93
CA HIS A 93 -19.60 6.52 0.08
C HIS A 93 -19.08 7.07 -1.25
N THR A 94 -17.80 7.43 -1.31
CA THR A 94 -17.21 8.04 -2.51
C THR A 94 -16.60 7.00 -3.46
N LEU A 95 -16.19 5.83 -2.93
CA LEU A 95 -15.65 4.75 -3.76
C LEU A 95 -16.71 4.17 -4.69
N GLY A 96 -16.40 4.18 -5.99
CA GLY A 96 -17.21 3.51 -7.01
C GLY A 96 -16.93 2.01 -7.12
N GLU A 97 -17.67 1.31 -7.98
CA GLU A 97 -17.41 -0.10 -8.27
C GLU A 97 -16.07 -0.29 -9.00
N PRO A 98 -15.30 -1.36 -8.66
CA PRO A 98 -14.06 -1.66 -9.38
C PRO A 98 -14.33 -1.95 -10.86
N SER A 99 -13.51 -1.35 -11.74
CA SER A 99 -13.57 -1.59 -13.17
C SER A 99 -12.22 -1.29 -13.84
N ASP A 100 -12.04 -1.71 -15.08
CA ASP A 100 -10.84 -1.38 -15.85
C ASP A 100 -10.77 0.11 -16.25
N HIS A 101 -11.89 0.82 -16.16
CA HIS A 101 -12.02 2.23 -16.50
C HIS A 101 -12.00 3.18 -15.30
N SER A 102 -12.05 2.64 -14.10
CA SER A 102 -11.93 3.41 -12.84
C SER A 102 -10.56 3.22 -12.21
N ALA A 103 -10.19 4.14 -11.30
CA ALA A 103 -8.94 4.00 -10.56
C ALA A 103 -8.92 2.68 -9.77
N ARG A 104 -7.81 1.98 -9.88
CA ARG A 104 -7.55 0.81 -9.04
C ARG A 104 -7.25 1.27 -7.63
N LEU A 105 -7.90 0.64 -6.66
CA LEU A 105 -7.71 0.96 -5.25
C LEU A 105 -6.64 0.07 -4.62
N ILE A 106 -5.64 0.69 -4.02
CA ILE A 106 -4.65 0.04 -3.17
C ILE A 106 -4.70 0.71 -1.80
N SER A 107 -4.97 -0.05 -0.74
CA SER A 107 -5.01 0.47 0.62
C SER A 107 -3.83 -0.08 1.42
N ILE A 108 -3.25 0.77 2.27
CA ILE A 108 -2.14 0.40 3.16
C ILE A 108 -2.61 0.53 4.60
N ALA A 109 -2.43 -0.52 5.39
CA ALA A 109 -2.82 -0.57 6.78
C ALA A 109 -1.77 -1.23 7.67
N GLY A 110 -1.85 -0.96 8.97
CA GLY A 110 -1.10 -1.68 9.98
C GLY A 110 -1.59 -3.12 10.15
N PRO A 111 -0.85 -3.96 10.88
CA PRO A 111 -1.18 -5.39 11.03
C PRO A 111 -2.44 -5.64 11.86
N ASN A 112 -2.91 -4.65 12.61
CA ASN A 112 -4.01 -4.81 13.58
C ASN A 112 -5.39 -4.41 13.03
N ILE A 113 -5.52 -4.13 11.74
CA ILE A 113 -6.79 -3.65 11.17
C ILE A 113 -7.96 -4.62 11.40
N LEU A 114 -7.71 -5.93 11.42
CA LEU A 114 -8.74 -6.93 11.74
C LEU A 114 -9.23 -6.80 13.19
N ALA A 115 -8.32 -6.54 14.13
CA ALA A 115 -8.69 -6.27 15.52
C ALA A 115 -9.48 -4.97 15.64
N ASP A 116 -9.13 -3.94 14.87
CA ASP A 116 -9.87 -2.68 14.81
C ASP A 116 -11.30 -2.87 14.30
N VAL A 117 -11.49 -3.75 13.30
CA VAL A 117 -12.83 -4.13 12.82
C VAL A 117 -13.62 -4.85 13.93
N GLN A 118 -13.02 -5.83 14.60
CA GLN A 118 -13.66 -6.59 15.67
C GLN A 118 -14.04 -5.70 16.87
N ASN A 119 -13.24 -4.70 17.18
CA ASN A 119 -13.46 -3.76 18.27
C ASN A 119 -14.37 -2.56 17.90
N GLY A 120 -14.83 -2.50 16.65
CA GLY A 120 -15.69 -1.42 16.17
C GLY A 120 -14.97 -0.11 15.85
N ASN A 121 -13.64 -0.09 15.85
CA ASN A 121 -12.82 1.09 15.54
C ASN A 121 -12.66 1.31 14.02
N PHE A 122 -12.85 0.24 13.24
CA PHE A 122 -12.85 0.30 11.78
C PHE A 122 -14.12 -0.35 11.23
N ARG A 123 -14.75 0.31 10.26
CA ARG A 123 -16.00 -0.16 9.68
C ARG A 123 -15.84 -1.47 8.93
N ASN A 124 -16.70 -2.41 9.24
CA ASN A 124 -16.70 -3.72 8.60
C ASN A 124 -17.01 -3.63 7.09
N ASP A 125 -17.96 -2.78 6.70
CA ASP A 125 -18.33 -2.57 5.30
C ASP A 125 -17.17 -1.94 4.49
N LEU A 126 -16.46 -0.98 5.06
CA LEU A 126 -15.26 -0.42 4.40
C LEU A 126 -14.14 -1.45 4.30
N PHE A 127 -13.92 -2.25 5.35
CA PHE A 127 -12.92 -3.30 5.32
C PHE A 127 -13.17 -4.29 4.17
N PHE A 128 -14.38 -4.77 4.00
CA PHE A 128 -14.74 -5.64 2.88
C PHE A 128 -14.54 -4.98 1.53
N ARG A 129 -14.80 -3.68 1.45
CA ARG A 129 -14.65 -2.91 0.22
C ARG A 129 -13.21 -2.78 -0.26
N ILE A 130 -12.24 -2.68 0.65
CA ILE A 130 -10.83 -2.43 0.35
C ILE A 130 -9.97 -3.70 0.36
N SER A 131 -10.48 -4.84 0.82
CA SER A 131 -9.70 -6.05 1.10
C SER A 131 -10.04 -7.24 0.20
N SER A 132 -10.42 -7.00 -1.05
CA SER A 132 -10.69 -8.10 -2.00
C SER A 132 -9.47 -9.01 -2.18
N LEU A 133 -8.27 -8.43 -2.24
CA LEU A 133 -7.00 -9.13 -2.16
C LEU A 133 -6.20 -8.57 -0.98
N GLN A 134 -5.53 -9.44 -0.24
CA GLN A 134 -4.68 -9.05 0.88
C GLN A 134 -3.24 -9.49 0.64
N LEU A 135 -2.30 -8.55 0.79
CA LEU A 135 -0.87 -8.78 0.74
C LEU A 135 -0.27 -8.44 2.09
N THR A 136 0.23 -9.42 2.81
CA THR A 136 0.91 -9.19 4.08
C THR A 136 2.42 -9.11 3.85
N VAL A 137 2.99 -7.96 4.23
CA VAL A 137 4.44 -7.73 4.14
C VAL A 137 5.09 -8.23 5.43
N PRO A 138 5.99 -9.21 5.35
CA PRO A 138 6.67 -9.74 6.52
C PRO A 138 7.48 -8.65 7.24
N ALA A 139 7.54 -8.73 8.55
CA ALA A 139 8.40 -7.86 9.35
C ALA A 139 9.88 -8.06 9.00
N LEU A 140 10.70 -7.04 9.18
CA LEU A 140 12.14 -7.12 8.87
C LEU A 140 12.83 -8.26 9.63
N ARG A 141 12.43 -8.53 10.87
CA ARG A 141 12.95 -9.65 11.67
C ARG A 141 12.67 -11.03 11.07
N GLU A 142 11.63 -11.16 10.24
CA GLU A 142 11.26 -12.40 9.55
C GLU A 142 12.00 -12.59 8.21
N ARG A 143 12.74 -11.56 7.78
CA ARG A 143 13.45 -11.53 6.50
C ARG A 143 14.88 -11.00 6.62
N VAL A 144 15.58 -11.47 7.64
CA VAL A 144 16.98 -11.06 7.95
C VAL A 144 17.91 -11.20 6.74
N GLY A 145 17.70 -12.21 5.90
CA GLY A 145 18.47 -12.39 4.67
C GLY A 145 18.25 -11.33 3.59
N ASP A 146 17.17 -10.55 3.68
CA ASP A 146 16.83 -9.55 2.67
C ASP A 146 17.30 -8.13 3.04
N ILE A 147 17.82 -7.94 4.27
CA ILE A 147 18.28 -6.63 4.75
C ILE A 147 19.38 -6.06 3.85
N SER A 148 20.31 -6.87 3.43
CA SER A 148 21.41 -6.44 2.54
C SER A 148 20.88 -5.95 1.18
N VAL A 149 19.88 -6.63 0.64
CA VAL A 149 19.25 -6.25 -0.64
C VAL A 149 18.46 -4.94 -0.50
N LEU A 150 17.76 -4.77 0.62
CA LEU A 150 17.04 -3.53 0.91
C LEU A 150 17.99 -2.35 1.06
N ILE A 151 19.09 -2.52 1.79
CA ILE A 151 20.13 -1.49 1.93
C ILE A 151 20.69 -1.12 0.56
N GLN A 152 21.00 -2.09 -0.29
CA GLN A 152 21.47 -1.82 -1.66
C GLN A 152 20.43 -1.08 -2.51
N HIS A 153 19.16 -1.39 -2.34
CA HIS A 153 18.08 -0.70 -3.04
C HIS A 153 18.00 0.77 -2.60
N PHE A 154 18.05 1.03 -1.29
CA PHE A 154 18.05 2.40 -0.75
C PHE A 154 19.27 3.21 -1.19
N ILE A 155 20.46 2.60 -1.21
CA ILE A 155 21.69 3.27 -1.68
C ILE A 155 21.56 3.65 -3.16
N LYS A 156 20.99 2.80 -4.00
CA LYS A 156 20.78 3.08 -5.42
C LYS A 156 19.74 4.15 -5.71
N THR A 157 18.75 4.31 -4.81
CA THR A 157 17.69 5.32 -4.95
C THR A 157 18.04 6.65 -4.30
N THR A 158 18.97 6.66 -3.37
CA THR A 158 19.51 7.87 -2.76
C THR A 158 20.76 8.27 -3.56
N ASP A 159 20.66 9.34 -4.29
CA ASP A 159 21.60 9.88 -5.27
C ASP A 159 23.08 9.51 -5.11
N SER A 160 23.74 9.30 -6.22
CA SER A 160 25.04 8.69 -6.48
C SER A 160 26.28 9.35 -5.85
N ASP A 161 26.15 10.26 -4.90
CA ASP A 161 27.28 11.04 -4.35
C ASP A 161 27.70 10.65 -2.92
N ILE A 162 27.13 9.61 -2.32
CA ILE A 162 27.57 9.13 -1.02
C ILE A 162 28.04 7.68 -1.13
N GLU A 163 29.36 7.47 -1.26
CA GLU A 163 29.98 6.18 -1.05
C GLU A 163 29.82 5.78 0.43
N PHE A 164 28.79 4.98 0.70
CA PHE A 164 28.63 4.35 2.01
C PHE A 164 29.41 3.03 2.01
N GLN A 165 30.58 3.04 2.61
CA GLN A 165 31.27 1.79 2.95
C GLN A 165 30.65 1.22 4.22
N CYS A 166 29.70 0.30 4.07
CA CYS A 166 29.29 -0.59 5.16
C CYS A 166 30.41 -1.61 5.39
N SER A 167 31.18 -1.47 6.46
CA SER A 167 32.10 -2.53 6.87
C SER A 167 31.31 -3.74 7.37
N ALA A 168 31.79 -4.94 7.04
CA ALA A 168 31.17 -6.22 7.46
C ALA A 168 31.02 -6.36 8.99
N ALA A 169 31.68 -5.52 9.80
CA ALA A 169 31.58 -5.48 11.25
C ALA A 169 30.28 -4.84 11.79
N GLY A 170 29.49 -4.18 10.95
CA GLY A 170 28.19 -3.59 11.34
C GLY A 170 26.99 -4.51 11.14
N LEU A 171 27.21 -5.74 10.66
CA LEU A 171 26.16 -6.70 10.29
C LEU A 171 26.12 -7.95 11.19
N SER A 172 26.82 -7.91 12.33
CA SER A 172 26.81 -9.03 13.31
C SER A 172 25.74 -8.82 14.37
#